data_f9877bda383aa67bb82a986247c865cb
#
_entry.id   f9877bda383aa67bb82a986247c865cb
#
_cell.length_a   1.000
_cell.length_b   1.000
_cell.length_c   1.000
_cell.angle_alpha   90.00
_cell.angle_beta   90.00
_cell.angle_gamma   90.00
#
_symmetry.space_group_name_H-M   'P 1'
#
loop_
_entity.id
_entity.type
_entity.pdbx_description
1 polymer ?
#
loop_
_entity_poly.entity_id
_entity_poly.type
_entity_poly.pdbx_seq_one_letter_code
_entity_poly.pdbx_strand_id
1 'polypeptide(L)'
;MIYKQEFEKVYDEVSQVDAQLTGGDDYFIIDTNPFDKPYDELELWQQFLFSDIQSSALEAIQLANDRLGFNGSLYTRMLDTTALMGRQTDETDRYEVSWTYHPDTGLEVTYEIK
;
A
#
# COMPACT_ATOMS: atom_id res chain seq x y z
N MET A 1 -7.50 20.13 -11.51
CA MET A 1 -8.67 19.56 -10.79
C MET A 1 -8.36 19.41 -9.32
N ILE A 2 -9.33 19.69 -8.48
CA ILE A 2 -9.18 19.67 -7.02
C ILE A 2 -8.77 18.28 -6.53
N TYR A 3 -9.38 17.21 -7.08
CA TYR A 3 -9.13 15.85 -6.64
C TYR A 3 -7.71 15.39 -6.97
N LYS A 4 -7.19 15.81 -8.11
CA LYS A 4 -5.82 15.49 -8.50
C LYS A 4 -4.81 16.16 -7.56
N GLN A 5 -5.03 17.42 -7.22
CA GLN A 5 -4.17 18.15 -6.28
C GLN A 5 -4.20 17.52 -4.88
N GLU A 6 -5.39 17.14 -4.42
CA GLU A 6 -5.56 16.45 -3.14
C GLU A 6 -4.82 15.11 -3.14
N PHE A 7 -4.95 14.35 -4.22
CA PHE A 7 -4.28 13.06 -4.36
C PHE A 7 -2.76 13.21 -4.36
N GLU A 8 -2.23 14.17 -5.10
CA GLU A 8 -0.80 14.46 -5.13
C GLU A 8 -0.25 14.82 -3.75
N LYS A 9 -1.03 15.58 -2.99
CA LYS A 9 -0.67 15.94 -1.61
C LYS A 9 -0.60 14.71 -0.72
N VAL A 10 -1.57 13.81 -0.85
CA VAL A 10 -1.57 12.54 -0.11
C VAL A 10 -0.38 11.69 -0.52
N TYR A 11 -0.09 11.61 -1.81
CA TYR A 11 1.10 10.91 -2.31
C TYR A 11 2.36 11.44 -1.64
N ASP A 12 2.52 12.76 -1.57
CA ASP A 12 3.69 13.37 -0.93
C ASP A 12 3.79 13.03 0.55
N GLU A 13 2.68 13.08 1.28
CA GLU A 13 2.65 12.72 2.69
C GLU A 13 3.02 11.26 2.91
N VAL A 14 2.44 10.37 2.12
CA VAL A 14 2.66 8.92 2.23
C VAL A 14 4.10 8.54 1.86
N SER A 15 4.68 9.21 0.87
CA SER A 15 6.06 8.96 0.45
C SER A 15 7.09 9.32 1.52
N GLN A 16 6.75 10.20 2.46
CA GLN A 16 7.61 10.52 3.60
C GLN A 16 7.62 9.39 4.62
N VAL A 17 6.57 8.59 4.68
CA VAL A 17 6.48 7.43 5.58
C VAL A 17 7.10 6.19 4.92
N ASP A 18 6.84 5.98 3.63
CA ASP A 18 7.34 4.84 2.88
C ASP A 18 8.15 5.31 1.67
N ALA A 19 9.48 5.30 1.81
CA ALA A 19 10.39 5.71 0.76
C ALA A 19 10.42 4.73 -0.43
N GLN A 20 9.87 3.53 -0.27
CA GLN A 20 9.80 2.51 -1.33
C GLN A 20 8.55 2.67 -2.20
N LEU A 21 7.68 3.59 -1.85
CA LEU A 21 6.47 3.89 -2.60
C LEU A 21 6.77 4.21 -4.06
N THR A 22 6.00 3.64 -4.97
CA THR A 22 6.07 3.95 -6.40
C THR A 22 4.76 4.55 -6.86
N GLY A 23 4.81 5.42 -7.86
CA GLY A 23 3.58 6.00 -8.37
C GLY A 23 3.81 7.04 -9.44
N GLY A 24 2.70 7.60 -9.89
CA GLY A 24 2.64 8.65 -10.90
C GLY A 24 1.63 9.72 -10.50
N ASP A 25 1.11 10.44 -11.50
CA ASP A 25 0.21 11.56 -11.26
C ASP A 25 -1.17 11.14 -10.76
N ASP A 26 -1.61 9.94 -11.12
CA ASP A 26 -2.98 9.48 -10.90
C ASP A 26 -3.07 8.16 -10.13
N TYR A 27 -1.94 7.61 -9.70
CA TYR A 27 -1.91 6.37 -8.90
C TYR A 27 -0.66 6.31 -8.04
N PHE A 28 -0.69 5.49 -6.99
CA PHE A 28 0.53 5.04 -6.31
C PHE A 28 0.33 3.65 -5.71
N ILE A 29 1.44 2.94 -5.53
CA ILE A 29 1.48 1.56 -5.07
C ILE A 29 2.32 1.47 -3.81
N ILE A 30 1.77 0.84 -2.77
CA ILE A 30 2.49 0.53 -1.54
C ILE A 30 2.67 -0.99 -1.48
N ASP A 31 3.94 -1.43 -1.43
CA ASP A 31 4.30 -2.84 -1.39
C ASP A 31 4.96 -3.13 -0.03
N THR A 32 4.39 -4.06 0.72
CA THR A 32 4.93 -4.41 2.04
C THR A 32 6.18 -5.28 1.96
N ASN A 33 6.48 -5.83 0.77
CA ASN A 33 7.72 -6.58 0.53
C ASN A 33 8.29 -6.21 -0.84
N PRO A 34 8.99 -5.06 -0.94
CA PRO A 34 9.53 -4.59 -2.22
C PRO A 34 10.65 -5.48 -2.78
N PHE A 35 11.18 -6.40 -1.99
CA PHE A 35 12.17 -7.38 -2.48
C PHE A 35 11.54 -8.48 -3.33
N ASP A 36 10.22 -8.68 -3.20
CA ASP A 36 9.44 -9.61 -4.00
C ASP A 36 9.87 -11.07 -3.82
N LYS A 37 10.36 -11.41 -2.63
CA LYS A 37 10.83 -12.75 -2.25
C LYS A 37 10.42 -13.08 -0.83
N PRO A 38 10.23 -14.37 -0.48
CA PRO A 38 10.01 -14.77 0.90
C PRO A 38 11.18 -14.32 1.80
N TYR A 39 10.89 -14.05 3.06
CA TYR A 39 11.87 -13.57 4.03
C TYR A 39 13.12 -14.47 4.09
N ASP A 40 12.93 -15.79 4.11
CA ASP A 40 14.03 -16.76 4.23
C ASP A 40 14.89 -16.88 2.98
N GLU A 41 14.43 -16.34 1.84
CA GLU A 41 15.21 -16.27 0.60
C GLU A 41 15.95 -14.93 0.43
N LEU A 42 15.74 -13.98 1.34
CA LEU A 42 16.41 -12.68 1.28
C LEU A 42 17.87 -12.81 1.72
N GLU A 43 18.71 -11.93 1.17
CA GLU A 43 20.08 -11.77 1.65
C GLU A 43 20.08 -11.23 3.08
N LEU A 44 21.16 -11.46 3.83
CA LEU A 44 21.21 -11.08 5.24
C LEU A 44 20.92 -9.59 5.47
N TRP A 45 21.47 -8.72 4.64
CA TRP A 45 21.24 -7.27 4.75
C TRP A 45 19.78 -6.89 4.47
N GLN A 46 19.12 -7.62 3.57
CA GLN A 46 17.70 -7.42 3.28
C GLN A 46 16.84 -7.87 4.46
N GLN A 47 17.16 -9.03 5.05
CA GLN A 47 16.46 -9.52 6.24
C GLN A 47 16.56 -8.52 7.39
N PHE A 48 17.72 -7.92 7.55
CA PHE A 48 17.95 -6.93 8.60
C PHE A 48 17.04 -5.70 8.45
N LEU A 49 16.76 -5.28 7.21
CA LEU A 49 15.93 -4.11 6.93
C LEU A 49 14.43 -4.45 6.78
N PHE A 50 14.11 -5.71 6.62
CA PHE A 50 12.76 -6.15 6.24
C PHE A 50 11.69 -5.64 7.20
N SER A 51 11.91 -5.79 8.50
CA SER A 51 10.93 -5.39 9.52
C SER A 51 10.60 -3.90 9.45
N ASP A 52 11.63 -3.06 9.29
CA ASP A 52 11.44 -1.60 9.22
C ASP A 52 10.71 -1.21 7.94
N ILE A 53 11.06 -1.83 6.82
CA ILE A 53 10.42 -1.55 5.53
C ILE A 53 8.96 -1.98 5.57
N GLN A 54 8.67 -3.16 6.09
CA GLN A 54 7.30 -3.65 6.22
C GLN A 54 6.46 -2.75 7.14
N SER A 55 7.01 -2.36 8.28
CA SER A 55 6.32 -1.47 9.23
C SER A 55 6.00 -0.12 8.60
N SER A 56 6.94 0.45 7.86
CA SER A 56 6.74 1.72 7.16
C SER A 56 5.66 1.61 6.10
N ALA A 57 5.64 0.51 5.35
CA ALA A 57 4.62 0.28 4.32
C ALA A 57 3.23 0.14 4.95
N LEU A 58 3.10 -0.60 6.05
CA LEU A 58 1.82 -0.75 6.74
C LEU A 58 1.32 0.57 7.31
N GLU A 59 2.20 1.38 7.87
CA GLU A 59 1.86 2.71 8.35
C GLU A 59 1.42 3.62 7.20
N ALA A 60 2.11 3.54 6.07
CA ALA A 60 1.75 4.29 4.86
C ALA A 60 0.36 3.92 4.35
N ILE A 61 0.00 2.64 4.38
CA ILE A 61 -1.34 2.18 3.98
C ILE A 61 -2.40 2.79 4.90
N GLN A 62 -2.19 2.77 6.21
CA GLN A 62 -3.14 3.36 7.15
C GLN A 62 -3.31 4.87 6.90
N LEU A 63 -2.21 5.56 6.66
CA LEU A 63 -2.23 7.00 6.37
C LEU A 63 -2.98 7.28 5.07
N ALA A 64 -2.70 6.53 4.01
CA ALA A 64 -3.37 6.70 2.72
C ALA A 64 -4.88 6.45 2.85
N ASN A 65 -5.27 5.37 3.52
CA ASN A 65 -6.69 5.07 3.74
C ASN A 65 -7.40 6.22 4.44
N ASP A 66 -6.78 6.76 5.48
CA ASP A 66 -7.36 7.87 6.25
C ASP A 66 -7.46 9.14 5.40
N ARG A 67 -6.39 9.53 4.74
CA ARG A 67 -6.33 10.77 3.96
C ARG A 67 -7.24 10.75 2.74
N LEU A 68 -7.44 9.58 2.13
CA LEU A 68 -8.30 9.44 0.96
C LEU A 68 -9.76 9.17 1.32
N GLY A 69 -10.08 9.09 2.61
CA GLY A 69 -11.46 9.01 3.08
C GLY A 69 -12.08 7.62 3.01
N PHE A 70 -11.27 6.56 3.00
CA PHE A 70 -11.81 5.20 3.05
C PHE A 70 -12.32 4.87 4.46
N ASN A 71 -13.24 3.92 4.52
CA ASN A 71 -13.80 3.45 5.78
C ASN A 71 -12.70 2.84 6.66
N GLY A 72 -12.78 3.08 7.98
CA GLY A 72 -11.79 2.55 8.92
C GLY A 72 -11.66 1.03 8.92
N SER A 73 -12.68 0.30 8.48
CA SER A 73 -12.64 -1.17 8.38
C SER A 73 -11.78 -1.66 7.20
N LEU A 74 -11.41 -0.78 6.26
CA LEU A 74 -10.65 -1.17 5.08
C LEU A 74 -9.31 -1.81 5.45
N TYR A 75 -8.58 -1.19 6.37
CA TYR A 75 -7.27 -1.72 6.79
C TYR A 75 -7.39 -3.13 7.38
N THR A 76 -8.41 -3.37 8.21
CA THR A 76 -8.67 -4.69 8.77
C THR A 76 -8.97 -5.72 7.67
N ARG A 77 -9.77 -5.34 6.67
CA ARG A 77 -10.07 -6.21 5.54
C ARG A 77 -8.82 -6.52 4.71
N MET A 78 -7.94 -5.54 4.55
CA MET A 78 -6.66 -5.76 3.86
C MET A 78 -5.80 -6.78 4.60
N LEU A 79 -5.70 -6.67 5.92
CA LEU A 79 -4.90 -7.59 6.74
C LEU A 79 -5.49 -9.00 6.78
N ASP A 80 -6.80 -9.13 6.61
CA ASP A 80 -7.49 -10.43 6.61
C ASP A 80 -7.50 -11.09 5.22
N THR A 81 -6.96 -10.43 4.20
CA THR A 81 -6.95 -10.96 2.84
C THR A 81 -5.99 -12.14 2.72
N THR A 82 -6.44 -13.20 2.05
CA THR A 82 -5.61 -14.38 1.77
C THR A 82 -5.30 -14.46 0.28
N ALA A 83 -4.30 -15.29 -0.06
CA ALA A 83 -3.91 -15.50 -1.46
C ALA A 83 -5.07 -16.06 -2.30
N LEU A 84 -5.93 -16.86 -1.70
CA LEU A 84 -7.05 -17.48 -2.41
C LEU A 84 -8.14 -16.48 -2.79
N MET A 85 -8.20 -15.35 -2.12
CA MET A 85 -9.21 -14.33 -2.39
C MET A 85 -8.93 -13.52 -3.67
N GLY A 86 -7.71 -13.55 -4.15
CA GLY A 86 -7.31 -12.78 -5.32
C GLY A 86 -7.32 -11.28 -5.06
N ARG A 87 -7.49 -10.50 -6.12
CA ARG A 87 -7.52 -9.04 -6.02
C ARG A 87 -8.84 -8.57 -5.42
N GLN A 88 -8.73 -7.76 -4.39
CA GLN A 88 -9.87 -7.11 -3.73
C GLN A 88 -9.89 -5.64 -4.08
N THR A 89 -11.05 -5.02 -4.03
CA THR A 89 -11.22 -3.59 -4.35
C THR A 89 -12.16 -2.91 -3.36
N ASP A 90 -11.99 -1.60 -3.24
CA ASP A 90 -12.93 -0.71 -2.57
C ASP A 90 -12.85 0.66 -3.24
N GLU A 91 -13.82 1.51 -2.99
CA GLU A 91 -13.85 2.82 -3.63
C GLU A 91 -14.58 3.85 -2.79
N THR A 92 -14.25 5.12 -3.05
CA THR A 92 -15.02 6.28 -2.64
C THR A 92 -15.57 6.95 -3.89
N ASP A 93 -16.22 8.09 -3.75
CA ASP A 93 -16.70 8.86 -4.91
C ASP A 93 -15.55 9.32 -5.81
N ARG A 94 -14.34 9.47 -5.26
CA ARG A 94 -13.19 10.09 -5.94
C ARG A 94 -12.05 9.13 -6.21
N TYR A 95 -11.91 8.11 -5.40
CA TYR A 95 -10.73 7.25 -5.40
C TYR A 95 -11.11 5.79 -5.43
N GLU A 96 -10.21 4.99 -5.98
CA GLU A 96 -10.33 3.53 -5.99
C GLU A 96 -9.08 2.93 -5.37
N VAL A 97 -9.25 1.85 -4.63
CA VAL A 97 -8.14 1.08 -4.08
C VAL A 97 -8.32 -0.38 -4.46
N SER A 98 -7.21 -1.04 -4.80
CA SER A 98 -7.20 -2.48 -5.00
C SER A 98 -5.98 -3.07 -4.29
N TRP A 99 -6.09 -4.33 -3.88
CA TRP A 99 -4.98 -4.99 -3.20
C TRP A 99 -5.00 -6.48 -3.43
N THR A 100 -3.81 -7.07 -3.30
CA THR A 100 -3.61 -8.52 -3.34
C THR A 100 -2.72 -8.92 -2.17
N TYR A 101 -2.83 -10.17 -1.77
CA TYR A 101 -1.92 -10.75 -0.77
C TYR A 101 -1.33 -12.04 -1.31
N HIS A 102 -0.04 -12.22 -1.10
CA HIS A 102 0.65 -13.48 -1.37
C HIS A 102 1.58 -13.78 -0.19
N PRO A 103 1.59 -15.02 0.31
CA PRO A 103 2.40 -15.35 1.50
C PRO A 103 3.90 -15.12 1.29
N ASP A 104 4.39 -15.21 0.06
CA ASP A 104 5.82 -15.03 -0.24
C ASP A 104 6.19 -13.58 -0.49
N THR A 105 5.29 -12.78 -1.06
CA THR A 105 5.58 -11.40 -1.47
C THR A 105 4.77 -10.35 -0.72
N GLY A 106 3.83 -10.75 0.13
CA GLY A 106 3.12 -9.87 1.03
C GLY A 106 1.93 -9.14 0.41
N LEU A 107 1.47 -8.13 1.13
CA LEU A 107 0.35 -7.28 0.72
C LEU A 107 0.86 -6.17 -0.20
N GLU A 108 0.19 -5.99 -1.33
CA GLU A 108 0.45 -4.89 -2.27
C GLU A 108 -0.85 -4.14 -2.50
N VAL A 109 -0.81 -2.81 -2.34
CA VAL A 109 -1.99 -1.95 -2.40
C VAL A 109 -1.78 -0.86 -3.45
N THR A 110 -2.76 -0.70 -4.35
CA THR A 110 -2.75 0.33 -5.39
C THR A 110 -3.91 1.29 -5.16
N TYR A 111 -3.59 2.58 -5.09
CA TYR A 111 -4.56 3.67 -4.99
C TYR A 111 -4.60 4.45 -6.29
N GLU A 112 -5.81 4.80 -6.74
CA GLU A 112 -6.00 5.50 -8.01
C GLU A 112 -7.08 6.58 -7.89
N ILE A 113 -6.94 7.65 -8.68
CA ILE A 113 -8.02 8.61 -8.89
C ILE A 113 -9.00 8.00 -9.89
N LYS A 114 -10.27 8.17 -9.61
CA LYS A 114 -11.31 7.79 -10.57
C LYS A 114 -11.42 8.75 -11.75
#